data_706ebe183e3771b37e27c1dd93080007
#
_entry.id   706ebe183e3771b37e27c1dd93080007
#
_cell.length_a   1.000
_cell.length_b   1.000
_cell.length_c   1.000
_cell.angle_alpha   90.00
_cell.angle_beta   90.00
_cell.angle_gamma   90.00
#
_symmetry.space_group_name_H-M   'P 1'
#
loop_
_entity.id
_entity.type
_entity.pdbx_description
1 polymer ?
#
loop_
_entity_poly.entity_id
_entity_poly.type
_entity_poly.pdbx_seq_one_letter_code
_entity_poly.pdbx_strand_id
1 'polypeptide(L)'
;NEAYFNGMIDMPNLEWGNASTSKLGSYEYGSDAITISTIFRNEKPELLDYVMYHEMLHKKFKFQNKNGRNFHHSSEFKKMEAKFENWELMEKEIARLARRYRLRLNLFNF
;
A
#
# COMPACT_ATOMS: atom_id res chain seq x y z
N ASN A 1 -6.44 6.04 -9.78
CA ASN A 1 -6.84 5.07 -10.80
C ASN A 1 -6.61 5.59 -12.22
N GLU A 2 -7.16 6.76 -12.54
CA GLU A 2 -7.04 7.32 -13.89
C GLU A 2 -5.58 7.56 -14.31
N ALA A 3 -4.74 8.01 -13.39
CA ALA A 3 -3.35 8.35 -13.69
C ALA A 3 -2.49 7.12 -14.04
N TYR A 4 -2.77 5.96 -13.43
CA TYR A 4 -1.90 4.79 -13.57
C TYR A 4 -2.57 3.56 -14.16
N PHE A 5 -3.90 3.49 -14.11
CA PHE A 5 -4.66 2.32 -14.57
C PHE A 5 -5.60 2.64 -15.73
N ASN A 6 -5.63 3.91 -16.19
CA ASN A 6 -6.51 4.38 -17.25
C ASN A 6 -7.99 4.06 -17.01
N GLY A 7 -8.41 4.06 -15.74
CA GLY A 7 -9.78 3.75 -15.37
C GLY A 7 -10.20 2.31 -15.58
N MET A 8 -9.25 1.40 -15.85
CA MET A 8 -9.55 0.00 -16.17
C MET A 8 -9.75 -0.88 -14.93
N ILE A 9 -9.48 -0.34 -13.75
CA ILE A 9 -9.67 -1.04 -12.49
C ILE A 9 -10.78 -0.34 -11.71
N ASP A 10 -11.81 -1.09 -11.33
CA ASP A 10 -12.88 -0.55 -10.51
C ASP A 10 -12.33 -0.11 -9.15
N MET A 11 -12.77 1.05 -8.67
CA MET A 11 -12.33 1.58 -7.39
C MET A 11 -12.77 0.63 -6.27
N PRO A 12 -11.84 0.10 -5.49
CA PRO A 12 -12.20 -0.74 -4.34
C PRO A 12 -12.76 0.11 -3.20
N ASN A 13 -13.35 -0.54 -2.21
CA ASN A 13 -13.76 0.11 -0.97
C ASN A 13 -12.51 0.54 -0.21
N LEU A 14 -12.54 1.75 0.34
CA LEU A 14 -11.42 2.30 1.09
C LEU A 14 -11.80 2.48 2.56
N GLU A 15 -10.92 2.04 3.45
CA GLU A 15 -11.16 2.21 4.88
C GLU A 15 -9.85 2.41 5.63
N TRP A 16 -9.94 3.10 6.77
CA TRP A 16 -8.81 3.26 7.67
C TRP A 16 -8.74 2.05 8.60
N GLY A 17 -7.52 1.52 8.78
CA GLY A 17 -7.25 0.48 9.76
C GLY A 17 -6.66 1.04 11.03
N ASN A 18 -6.10 0.18 11.86
CA ASN A 18 -5.39 0.58 13.07
C ASN A 18 -4.07 1.28 12.72
N ALA A 19 -3.51 2.02 13.68
CA ALA A 19 -2.19 2.62 13.54
C ALA A 19 -1.12 1.53 13.63
N SER A 20 -0.82 0.89 12.51
CA SER A 20 0.11 -0.23 12.42
C SER A 20 1.35 0.16 11.64
N THR A 21 2.53 -0.28 12.11
CA THR A 21 3.79 -0.15 11.39
C THR A 21 4.22 -1.45 10.74
N SER A 22 3.64 -2.58 11.14
CA SER A 22 3.90 -3.88 10.55
C SER A 22 3.02 -4.16 9.34
N LYS A 23 1.83 -3.56 9.29
CA LYS A 23 0.87 -3.70 8.20
C LYS A 23 0.42 -2.31 7.77
N LEU A 24 1.15 -1.72 6.83
CA LEU A 24 0.91 -0.34 6.38
C LEU A 24 -0.34 -0.23 5.53
N GLY A 25 -0.65 -1.26 4.77
CA GLY A 25 -1.85 -1.36 3.96
C GLY A 25 -2.14 -2.80 3.63
N SER A 26 -3.35 -3.06 3.16
CA SER A 26 -3.75 -4.38 2.71
C SER A 26 -4.90 -4.30 1.72
N TYR A 27 -4.96 -5.30 0.84
CA TYR A 27 -6.10 -5.49 -0.05
C TYR A 27 -6.74 -6.84 0.25
N GLU A 28 -8.05 -6.85 0.49
CA GLU A 28 -8.82 -8.07 0.73
C GLU A 28 -9.69 -8.39 -0.47
N TYR A 29 -9.50 -9.58 -1.04
CA TYR A 29 -10.23 -10.01 -2.24
C TYR A 29 -11.74 -10.16 -2.02
N GLY A 30 -12.12 -10.76 -0.89
CA GLY A 30 -13.52 -11.08 -0.62
C GLY A 30 -14.41 -9.85 -0.54
N SER A 31 -13.95 -8.81 0.11
CA SER A 31 -14.69 -7.56 0.30
C SER A 31 -14.34 -6.49 -0.73
N ASP A 32 -13.32 -6.73 -1.57
CA ASP A 32 -12.77 -5.74 -2.49
C ASP A 32 -12.44 -4.44 -1.73
N ALA A 33 -11.72 -4.57 -0.62
CA ALA A 33 -11.43 -3.46 0.28
C ALA A 33 -9.94 -3.24 0.45
N ILE A 34 -9.53 -1.96 0.39
CA ILE A 34 -8.20 -1.52 0.76
C ILE A 34 -8.31 -0.91 2.16
N THR A 35 -7.48 -1.41 3.08
CA THR A 35 -7.35 -0.88 4.42
C THR A 35 -5.99 -0.23 4.54
N ILE A 36 -5.92 1.00 5.04
CA ILE A 36 -4.67 1.75 5.16
C ILE A 36 -4.45 2.15 6.61
N SER A 37 -3.22 1.95 7.09
CA SER A 37 -2.85 2.33 8.45
C SER A 37 -3.08 3.82 8.68
N THR A 38 -3.66 4.16 9.85
CA THR A 38 -3.92 5.55 10.21
C THR A 38 -2.66 6.38 10.44
N ILE A 39 -1.48 5.77 10.45
CA ILE A 39 -0.23 6.55 10.51
C ILE A 39 -0.08 7.50 9.32
N PHE A 40 -0.79 7.23 8.21
CA PHE A 40 -0.75 8.08 7.02
C PHE A 40 -1.76 9.22 7.05
N ARG A 41 -2.63 9.27 8.05
CA ARG A 41 -3.78 10.21 8.05
C ARG A 41 -3.35 11.67 7.96
N ASN A 42 -2.29 12.06 8.67
CA ASN A 42 -1.83 13.44 8.74
C ASN A 42 -0.53 13.66 7.95
N GLU A 43 -0.17 12.73 7.09
CA GLU A 43 1.02 12.84 6.25
C GLU A 43 0.64 13.45 4.90
N LYS A 44 1.66 13.80 4.11
CA LYS A 44 1.40 14.40 2.80
C LYS A 44 0.65 13.41 1.89
N PRO A 45 -0.29 13.92 1.06
CA PRO A 45 -1.14 13.07 0.23
C PRO A 45 -0.40 12.11 -0.69
N GLU A 46 0.80 12.47 -1.15
CA GLU A 46 1.58 11.63 -2.06
C GLU A 46 1.93 10.28 -1.44
N LEU A 47 2.18 10.23 -0.13
CA LEU A 47 2.45 8.97 0.57
C LEU A 47 1.22 8.07 0.58
N LEU A 48 0.06 8.64 0.86
CA LEU A 48 -1.19 7.91 0.83
C LEU A 48 -1.48 7.40 -0.58
N ASP A 49 -1.28 8.25 -1.58
CA ASP A 49 -1.49 7.86 -2.98
C ASP A 49 -0.60 6.69 -3.38
N TYR A 50 0.65 6.69 -2.94
CA TYR A 50 1.58 5.62 -3.24
C TYR A 50 1.13 4.30 -2.59
N VAL A 51 0.73 4.33 -1.32
CA VAL A 51 0.25 3.14 -0.62
C VAL A 51 -1.03 2.61 -1.29
N MET A 52 -1.95 3.49 -1.65
CA MET A 52 -3.16 3.11 -2.37
C MET A 52 -2.83 2.48 -3.72
N TYR A 53 -1.88 3.05 -4.45
CA TYR A 53 -1.42 2.50 -5.72
C TYR A 53 -0.86 1.09 -5.54
N HIS A 54 -0.05 0.88 -4.51
CA HIS A 54 0.51 -0.41 -4.17
C HIS A 54 -0.60 -1.45 -3.92
N GLU A 55 -1.61 -1.09 -3.13
CA GLU A 55 -2.72 -1.99 -2.84
C GLU A 55 -3.61 -2.23 -4.06
N MET A 56 -3.79 -1.24 -4.92
CA MET A 56 -4.51 -1.42 -6.18
C MET A 56 -3.77 -2.35 -7.14
N LEU A 57 -2.45 -2.39 -7.08
CA LEU A 57 -1.67 -3.37 -7.84
C LEU A 57 -1.99 -4.79 -7.36
N HIS A 58 -2.19 -5.00 -6.05
CA HIS A 58 -2.63 -6.30 -5.55
C HIS A 58 -3.99 -6.69 -6.14
N LYS A 59 -4.92 -5.73 -6.26
CA LYS A 59 -6.20 -5.98 -6.93
C LYS A 59 -5.99 -6.35 -8.40
N LYS A 60 -5.16 -5.61 -9.11
CA LYS A 60 -4.88 -5.87 -10.53
C LYS A 60 -4.32 -7.26 -10.77
N PHE A 61 -3.42 -7.71 -9.88
CA PHE A 61 -2.72 -8.99 -10.05
C PHE A 61 -3.37 -10.16 -9.30
N LYS A 62 -4.55 -9.95 -8.69
CA LYS A 62 -5.18 -10.97 -7.82
C LYS A 62 -5.48 -12.29 -8.51
N PHE A 63 -5.69 -12.28 -9.82
CA PHE A 63 -6.00 -13.50 -10.59
C PHE A 63 -4.77 -14.12 -11.24
N GLN A 64 -3.59 -13.58 -11.02
CA GLN A 64 -2.37 -14.10 -11.60
C GLN A 64 -1.74 -15.16 -10.69
N ASN A 65 -2.44 -16.30 -10.58
CA ASN A 65 -1.91 -17.46 -9.90
C ASN A 65 -1.26 -18.39 -10.94
N LYS A 66 0.03 -18.61 -10.84
CA LYS A 66 0.73 -19.61 -11.63
C LYS A 66 1.02 -20.82 -10.74
N ASN A 67 0.56 -21.98 -11.16
CA ASN A 67 0.82 -23.25 -10.45
C ASN A 67 0.35 -23.27 -9.00
N GLY A 68 -0.78 -22.60 -8.71
CA GLY A 68 -1.33 -22.53 -7.36
C GLY A 68 -0.55 -21.65 -6.39
N ARG A 69 0.39 -20.84 -6.86
CA ARG A 69 1.17 -19.93 -6.03
C ARG A 69 0.74 -18.50 -6.23
N ASN A 70 0.48 -17.81 -5.11
CA ASN A 70 0.27 -16.36 -5.10
C ASN A 70 1.62 -15.67 -4.96
N PHE A 71 2.01 -14.93 -6.00
CA PHE A 71 3.18 -14.07 -5.93
C PHE A 71 2.71 -12.66 -5.63
N HIS A 72 2.73 -12.27 -4.33
CA HIS A 72 2.24 -10.96 -3.91
C HIS A 72 3.05 -9.80 -4.49
N HIS A 73 4.36 -10.00 -4.65
CA HIS A 73 5.25 -8.98 -5.20
C HIS A 73 6.11 -9.59 -6.30
N SER A 74 5.46 -9.98 -7.41
CA SER A 74 6.14 -10.53 -8.58
C SER A 74 7.02 -9.48 -9.27
N SER A 75 7.84 -9.91 -10.24
CA SER A 75 8.65 -8.97 -11.01
C SER A 75 7.81 -7.97 -11.78
N GLU A 76 6.66 -8.41 -12.30
CA GLU A 76 5.71 -7.53 -12.98
C GLU A 76 5.11 -6.51 -12.01
N PHE A 77 4.76 -6.94 -10.80
CA PHE A 77 4.26 -6.06 -9.75
C PHE A 77 5.29 -4.96 -9.45
N LYS A 78 6.54 -5.35 -9.24
CA LYS A 78 7.62 -4.39 -8.94
C LYS A 78 7.87 -3.41 -10.08
N LYS A 79 7.77 -3.86 -11.32
CA LYS A 79 7.90 -2.97 -12.48
C LYS A 79 6.77 -1.94 -12.51
N MET A 80 5.54 -2.36 -12.23
CA MET A 80 4.39 -1.45 -12.18
C MET A 80 4.51 -0.48 -11.02
N GLU A 81 4.96 -0.96 -9.86
CA GLU A 81 5.16 -0.12 -8.69
C GLU A 81 6.18 0.99 -8.97
N ALA A 82 7.24 0.67 -9.69
CA ALA A 82 8.30 1.62 -10.05
C ALA A 82 7.86 2.68 -11.06
N LYS A 83 6.65 2.56 -11.62
CA LYS A 83 6.08 3.59 -12.49
C LYS A 83 5.49 4.76 -11.72
N PHE A 84 5.28 4.60 -10.41
CA PHE A 84 4.79 5.70 -9.60
C PHE A 84 5.85 6.80 -9.51
N GLU A 85 5.42 8.05 -9.71
CA GLU A 85 6.33 9.20 -9.68
C GLU A 85 7.02 9.30 -8.33
N ASN A 86 8.36 9.37 -8.35
CA ASN A 86 9.20 9.44 -7.14
C ASN A 86 9.03 8.24 -6.20
N TRP A 87 8.78 7.05 -6.75
CA TRP A 87 8.52 5.86 -5.94
C TRP A 87 9.65 5.56 -4.94
N GLU A 88 10.91 5.78 -5.31
CA GLU A 88 12.04 5.54 -4.41
C GLU A 88 12.00 6.47 -3.20
N LEU A 89 11.66 7.74 -3.43
CA LEU A 89 11.49 8.71 -2.36
C LEU A 89 10.31 8.33 -1.46
N MET A 90 9.21 7.87 -2.05
CA MET A 90 8.05 7.40 -1.27
C MET A 90 8.42 6.23 -0.37
N GLU A 91 9.17 5.26 -0.88
CA GLU A 91 9.65 4.12 -0.08
C GLU A 91 10.49 4.57 1.10
N LYS A 92 11.41 5.51 0.88
CA LYS A 92 12.27 6.05 1.94
C LYS A 92 11.46 6.80 2.99
N GLU A 93 10.50 7.60 2.58
CA GLU A 93 9.66 8.37 3.50
C GLU A 93 8.75 7.48 4.33
N ILE A 94 8.20 6.43 3.71
CA ILE A 94 7.38 5.44 4.42
C ILE A 94 8.20 4.72 5.48
N ALA A 95 9.40 4.28 5.13
CA ALA A 95 10.29 3.61 6.08
C ALA A 95 10.63 4.52 7.27
N ARG A 96 10.87 5.79 7.00
CA ARG A 96 11.16 6.80 8.03
C ARG A 96 9.95 7.04 8.94
N LEU A 97 8.76 7.13 8.35
CA LEU A 97 7.52 7.31 9.09
C LEU A 97 7.24 6.14 10.01
N ALA A 98 7.35 4.91 9.49
CA ALA A 98 7.13 3.69 10.27
C ALA A 98 8.11 3.59 11.45
N ARG A 99 9.38 3.94 11.19
CA ARG A 99 10.41 3.95 12.22
C ARG A 99 10.08 4.95 13.34
N ARG A 100 9.60 6.14 12.98
CA ARG A 100 9.21 7.17 13.94
C ARG A 100 8.10 6.69 14.86
N TYR A 101 7.07 6.05 14.30
CA TYR A 101 5.96 5.51 15.09
C TYR A 101 6.39 4.38 16.01
N ARG A 102 7.24 3.47 15.55
CA ARG A 102 7.78 2.39 16.39
C ARG A 102 8.57 2.93 17.58
N LEU A 103 9.38 3.96 17.37
CA LEU A 103 10.13 4.60 18.45
C LEU A 103 9.21 5.24 19.48
N ARG A 104 8.13 5.90 19.05
CA ARG A 104 7.13 6.46 19.96
C ARG A 104 6.46 5.39 20.82
N LEU A 105 6.06 4.30 20.18
CA LEU A 105 5.43 3.18 20.91
C LEU A 105 6.38 2.61 21.95
N ASN A 106 7.66 2.48 21.63
CA ASN A 106 8.66 1.98 22.58
C ASN A 106 8.85 2.95 23.75
N LEU A 107 8.76 4.25 23.53
CA LEU A 107 8.87 5.25 24.59
C LEU A 107 7.72 5.21 25.55
N PHE A 108 6.51 4.85 25.09
CA PHE A 108 5.31 4.82 25.90
C PHE A 108 5.01 3.47 26.54
N ASN A 109 5.73 2.42 26.15
CA ASN A 109 5.50 1.06 26.65
C ASN A 109 6.47 0.65 27.76
N PHE A 110 7.00 1.62 28.47
CA PHE A 110 7.83 1.33 29.65
C PHE A 110 6.97 0.96 30.83
#